data_1c4af5993584f785a6ac4f6bdd5fc3fc
#
_entry.id   1c4af5993584f785a6ac4f6bdd5fc3fc
#
_cell.length_a   1.000
_cell.length_b   1.000
_cell.length_c   1.000
_cell.angle_alpha   90.00
_cell.angle_beta   90.00
_cell.angle_gamma   90.00
#
_symmetry.space_group_name_H-M   'P 1'
#
loop_
_entity.id
_entity.type
_entity.pdbx_description
1 polymer ?
#
loop_
_entity_poly.entity_id
_entity_poly.type
_entity_poly.pdbx_seq_one_letter_code
_entity_poly.pdbx_strand_id
1 'polypeptide(L)'
;MGKTDELERMNHVKHTQGEMLFTDAVDYMQWVETLSDGRLFTVMGIGTPDGARNNKTVSQFLFGRISEDGGKTWGAPYFLFAWPNRKTAYCLQGWKSDREGRIHVFAAAITKYDVADMSRADLQGHIAYVRFDSFRGENPFYSEIPALSRYTGSLNNAIELESGRLVVPFSTYLGGKFVSNTIWSDDHGDNWYASNDVKLVDDETNCESGAVEPVVAEVEIGTLVMIIRTVKNYFYYAISRDGGESWSAAMPTRIPSSNAPATLQKLPDGRVFMAWNDCLGHPMHSVQYSAARQCLHGALSDDGLRTLHGVRILAKKVKEDKDSVMNCYPTTSMASDREILLKHIEVDGKDGSSWRAVSGYLVRFDTAFLMETQVQDNWMEWVTSQSVSEDGIRFNEMEETAAHAIGNFPYAQEGSIVLQTKGEKANVKIMLSNCYLDRSTFFQNSRTARYADFVGRPYIELHPTGAGEWQITWDKTMIRLYVNGALCEEIPQTIPGFNHVGLLVDAGELHLTHFSSKAEKPALQTGISY
;
A
#
# COMPACT_ATOMS: atom_id res chain seq x y z
N MET A 1 -16.13 -5.91 -25.37
CA MET A 1 -15.20 -6.74 -24.58
C MET A 1 -15.99 -7.95 -24.10
N GLY A 2 -15.56 -9.17 -24.42
CA GLY A 2 -16.31 -10.38 -24.10
C GLY A 2 -16.10 -10.81 -22.65
N LYS A 3 -17.05 -11.57 -22.10
CA LYS A 3 -16.98 -12.17 -20.74
C LYS A 3 -15.69 -12.96 -20.47
N THR A 4 -15.02 -13.48 -21.49
CA THR A 4 -13.74 -14.19 -21.40
C THR A 4 -12.58 -13.27 -21.06
N ASP A 5 -12.55 -12.05 -21.62
CA ASP A 5 -11.50 -11.05 -21.33
C ASP A 5 -11.62 -10.50 -19.90
N GLU A 6 -12.85 -10.46 -19.36
CA GLU A 6 -13.13 -10.02 -17.99
C GLU A 6 -12.69 -11.06 -16.95
N LEU A 7 -12.94 -12.34 -17.23
CA LEU A 7 -12.51 -13.47 -16.39
C LEU A 7 -10.97 -13.67 -16.40
N GLU A 8 -10.30 -13.43 -17.52
CA GLU A 8 -8.83 -13.47 -17.58
C GLU A 8 -8.18 -12.32 -16.80
N ARG A 9 -8.83 -11.14 -16.79
CA ARG A 9 -8.37 -9.97 -16.00
C ARG A 9 -8.53 -10.19 -14.50
N MET A 10 -9.63 -10.80 -14.06
CA MET A 10 -9.90 -11.11 -12.65
C MET A 10 -8.89 -12.08 -12.02
N ASN A 11 -8.00 -12.72 -12.81
CA ASN A 11 -7.05 -13.71 -12.32
C ASN A 11 -5.64 -13.16 -12.05
N HIS A 12 -5.39 -11.87 -12.23
CA HIS A 12 -4.04 -11.31 -12.06
C HIS A 12 -3.72 -10.96 -10.60
N VAL A 13 -4.72 -10.58 -9.82
CA VAL A 13 -4.58 -10.27 -8.40
C VAL A 13 -5.49 -11.17 -7.58
N LYS A 14 -4.95 -11.78 -6.52
CA LYS A 14 -5.71 -12.54 -5.53
C LYS A 14 -5.62 -11.85 -4.18
N HIS A 15 -6.75 -11.87 -3.47
CA HIS A 15 -6.84 -11.43 -2.08
C HIS A 15 -6.68 -12.64 -1.18
N THR A 16 -5.86 -12.52 -0.15
CA THR A 16 -5.61 -13.62 0.80
C THR A 16 -6.73 -13.78 1.79
N GLN A 17 -7.45 -12.70 2.05
CA GLN A 17 -8.61 -12.66 2.94
C GLN A 17 -9.67 -11.71 2.38
N GLY A 18 -10.91 -11.92 2.79
CA GLY A 18 -12.02 -11.02 2.52
C GLY A 18 -12.88 -11.38 1.31
N GLU A 19 -13.96 -10.65 1.17
CA GLU A 19 -14.92 -10.73 0.07
C GLU A 19 -14.62 -9.62 -0.93
N MET A 20 -14.32 -9.98 -2.19
CA MET A 20 -14.24 -9.02 -3.27
C MET A 20 -15.64 -8.56 -3.63
N LEU A 21 -15.92 -7.26 -3.43
CA LEU A 21 -17.23 -6.67 -3.64
C LEU A 21 -17.40 -6.12 -5.05
N PHE A 22 -16.35 -5.50 -5.58
CA PHE A 22 -16.43 -4.80 -6.85
C PHE A 22 -15.09 -4.75 -7.57
N THR A 23 -15.13 -4.89 -8.90
CA THR A 23 -14.01 -4.70 -9.80
C THR A 23 -14.46 -3.83 -10.94
N ASP A 24 -13.80 -2.70 -11.20
CA ASP A 24 -14.04 -1.90 -12.37
C ASP A 24 -12.85 -1.90 -13.33
N ALA A 25 -13.15 -1.77 -14.62
CA ALA A 25 -12.13 -1.80 -15.67
C ALA A 25 -11.31 -0.51 -15.75
N VAL A 26 -11.74 0.53 -15.03
CA VAL A 26 -11.07 1.83 -14.97
C VAL A 26 -11.23 2.37 -13.55
N ASP A 27 -10.17 2.86 -12.96
CA ASP A 27 -10.17 3.38 -11.59
C ASP A 27 -10.92 4.72 -11.48
N TYR A 28 -12.25 4.67 -11.55
CA TYR A 28 -13.11 5.84 -11.36
C TYR A 28 -13.48 6.07 -9.89
N MET A 29 -13.45 5.02 -9.05
CA MET A 29 -13.75 5.10 -7.63
C MET A 29 -12.44 5.10 -6.84
N GLN A 30 -12.00 6.25 -6.34
CA GLN A 30 -10.77 6.36 -5.56
C GLN A 30 -11.00 6.05 -4.08
N TRP A 31 -12.11 6.51 -3.51
CA TRP A 31 -12.51 6.28 -2.13
C TRP A 31 -13.94 5.78 -2.06
N VAL A 32 -14.20 4.91 -1.11
CA VAL A 32 -15.53 4.43 -0.76
C VAL A 32 -15.69 4.61 0.73
N GLU A 33 -16.76 5.23 1.19
CA GLU A 33 -17.08 5.36 2.61
C GLU A 33 -18.48 4.83 2.91
N THR A 34 -18.67 4.39 4.15
CA THR A 34 -19.96 4.01 4.70
C THR A 34 -20.64 5.26 5.26
N LEU A 35 -21.82 5.56 4.77
CA LEU A 35 -22.67 6.63 5.28
C LEU A 35 -23.29 6.22 6.62
N SER A 36 -23.82 7.19 7.37
CA SER A 36 -24.46 6.97 8.67
C SER A 36 -25.66 6.01 8.63
N ASP A 37 -26.27 5.84 7.47
CA ASP A 37 -27.38 4.91 7.24
C ASP A 37 -26.95 3.50 6.77
N GLY A 38 -25.64 3.25 6.71
CA GLY A 38 -25.05 1.96 6.34
C GLY A 38 -24.85 1.74 4.83
N ARG A 39 -25.30 2.66 3.98
CA ARG A 39 -25.03 2.61 2.54
C ARG A 39 -23.60 2.98 2.24
N LEU A 40 -23.06 2.45 1.14
CA LEU A 40 -21.75 2.89 0.67
C LEU A 40 -21.90 4.00 -0.36
N PHE A 41 -21.00 4.95 -0.29
CA PHE A 41 -20.95 6.09 -1.20
C PHE A 41 -19.56 6.30 -1.77
N THR A 42 -19.49 6.79 -3.00
CA THR A 42 -18.24 7.20 -3.66
C THR A 42 -18.45 8.44 -4.51
N VAL A 43 -17.42 9.27 -4.60
CA VAL A 43 -17.33 10.40 -5.53
C VAL A 43 -16.41 10.00 -6.68
N MET A 44 -16.85 10.26 -7.89
CA MET A 44 -16.15 9.96 -9.13
C MET A 44 -15.88 11.24 -9.91
N GLY A 45 -14.66 11.37 -10.43
CA GLY A 45 -14.33 12.42 -11.38
C GLY A 45 -14.49 11.91 -12.82
N ILE A 46 -15.31 12.56 -13.62
CA ILE A 46 -15.47 12.22 -15.04
C ILE A 46 -14.93 13.39 -15.87
N GLY A 47 -13.97 13.07 -16.76
CA GLY A 47 -13.33 14.03 -17.65
C GLY A 47 -13.89 13.98 -19.06
N THR A 48 -13.60 15.00 -19.85
CA THR A 48 -13.81 14.99 -21.29
C THR A 48 -12.63 14.34 -22.01
N PRO A 49 -12.84 13.69 -23.18
CA PRO A 49 -11.76 13.05 -23.95
C PRO A 49 -10.60 14.00 -24.32
N ASP A 50 -10.86 15.28 -24.43
CA ASP A 50 -9.85 16.30 -24.80
C ASP A 50 -8.84 16.58 -23.67
N GLY A 51 -9.12 16.15 -22.43
CA GLY A 51 -8.24 16.33 -21.27
C GLY A 51 -7.22 15.22 -21.06
N ALA A 52 -7.25 14.15 -21.83
CA ALA A 52 -6.44 12.94 -21.63
C ALA A 52 -4.99 13.05 -22.14
N ARG A 53 -4.41 14.25 -22.16
CA ARG A 53 -2.99 14.43 -22.46
C ARG A 53 -2.18 14.23 -21.18
N ASN A 54 -1.28 13.26 -21.15
CA ASN A 54 -0.35 12.90 -20.07
C ASN A 54 -0.91 12.04 -18.90
N ASN A 55 -1.71 11.01 -19.17
CA ASN A 55 -2.10 9.97 -18.18
C ASN A 55 -2.76 10.48 -16.88
N LYS A 56 -3.18 11.73 -16.81
CA LYS A 56 -3.95 12.25 -15.68
C LYS A 56 -5.40 12.40 -16.08
N THR A 57 -6.27 11.75 -15.35
CA THR A 57 -7.72 11.90 -15.51
C THR A 57 -8.10 13.31 -15.13
N VAL A 58 -8.36 14.14 -16.13
CA VAL A 58 -8.88 15.49 -15.92
C VAL A 58 -10.37 15.38 -15.67
N SER A 59 -10.79 15.60 -14.44
CA SER A 59 -12.19 15.55 -14.04
C SER A 59 -12.81 16.92 -14.24
N GLN A 60 -13.72 17.08 -15.18
CA GLN A 60 -14.49 18.32 -15.34
C GLN A 60 -15.79 18.27 -14.52
N PHE A 61 -16.26 17.10 -14.20
CA PHE A 61 -17.50 16.86 -13.50
C PHE A 61 -17.30 15.89 -12.35
N LEU A 62 -18.02 16.11 -11.27
CA LEU A 62 -18.13 15.17 -10.15
C LEU A 62 -19.48 14.47 -10.20
N PHE A 63 -19.45 13.17 -9.97
CA PHE A 63 -20.63 12.32 -9.86
C PHE A 63 -20.58 11.53 -8.54
N GLY A 64 -21.74 11.34 -7.94
CA GLY A 64 -21.95 10.45 -6.82
C GLY A 64 -22.42 9.08 -7.27
N ARG A 65 -22.11 8.05 -6.52
CA ARG A 65 -22.64 6.70 -6.70
C ARG A 65 -22.91 6.06 -5.34
N ILE A 66 -23.99 5.27 -5.24
CA ILE A 66 -24.42 4.63 -4.00
C ILE A 66 -24.52 3.13 -4.23
N SER A 67 -24.13 2.37 -3.22
CA SER A 67 -24.44 0.96 -3.07
C SER A 67 -25.35 0.75 -1.86
N GLU A 68 -26.44 0.00 -2.05
CA GLU A 68 -27.42 -0.33 -1.01
C GLU A 68 -27.24 -1.75 -0.46
N ASP A 69 -26.32 -2.54 -1.04
CA ASP A 69 -26.08 -3.95 -0.74
C ASP A 69 -24.66 -4.23 -0.20
N GLY A 70 -24.04 -3.20 0.41
CA GLY A 70 -22.72 -3.32 1.01
C GLY A 70 -21.58 -3.42 -0.01
N GLY A 71 -21.75 -2.85 -1.21
CA GLY A 71 -20.70 -2.74 -2.23
C GLY A 71 -20.77 -3.80 -3.34
N LYS A 72 -21.73 -4.73 -3.30
CA LYS A 72 -21.87 -5.79 -4.31
C LYS A 72 -22.37 -5.25 -5.64
N THR A 73 -23.32 -4.33 -5.59
CA THR A 73 -23.81 -3.60 -6.76
C THR A 73 -23.83 -2.10 -6.50
N TRP A 74 -23.76 -1.33 -7.58
CA TRP A 74 -23.71 0.12 -7.51
C TRP A 74 -24.77 0.74 -8.41
N GLY A 75 -25.53 1.68 -7.88
CA GLY A 75 -26.51 2.46 -8.61
C GLY A 75 -25.91 3.26 -9.77
N ALA A 76 -26.74 3.82 -10.63
CA ALA A 76 -26.28 4.71 -11.69
C ALA A 76 -25.60 5.95 -11.11
N PRO A 77 -24.51 6.44 -11.74
CA PRO A 77 -23.90 7.71 -11.33
C PRO A 77 -24.90 8.87 -11.47
N TYR A 78 -24.90 9.78 -10.51
CA TYR A 78 -25.69 11.01 -10.58
C TYR A 78 -24.79 12.24 -10.42
N PHE A 79 -25.15 13.32 -11.06
CA PHE A 79 -24.37 14.56 -11.10
C PHE A 79 -24.33 15.21 -9.72
N LEU A 80 -23.10 15.64 -9.32
CA LEU A 80 -22.87 16.42 -8.10
C LEU A 80 -22.43 17.84 -8.42
N PHE A 81 -21.41 18.02 -9.25
CA PHE A 81 -20.80 19.34 -9.48
C PHE A 81 -20.06 19.42 -10.82
N ALA A 82 -20.00 20.63 -11.37
CA ALA A 82 -19.13 20.98 -12.49
C ALA A 82 -18.08 22.00 -12.02
N TRP A 83 -16.81 21.69 -12.22
CA TRP A 83 -15.74 22.61 -11.89
C TRP A 83 -15.83 23.90 -12.72
N PRO A 84 -15.61 25.09 -12.12
CA PRO A 84 -15.97 26.35 -12.76
C PRO A 84 -15.10 26.74 -13.95
N ASN A 85 -13.85 26.27 -14.01
CA ASN A 85 -12.90 26.69 -15.04
C ASN A 85 -12.51 25.53 -15.95
N ARG A 86 -13.01 25.55 -17.20
CA ARG A 86 -12.71 24.53 -18.21
C ARG A 86 -11.26 24.52 -18.72
N LYS A 87 -10.47 25.59 -18.45
CA LYS A 87 -9.06 25.65 -18.80
C LYS A 87 -8.14 25.11 -17.71
N THR A 88 -8.69 24.80 -16.54
CA THR A 88 -7.96 24.19 -15.43
C THR A 88 -8.15 22.69 -15.49
N ALA A 89 -7.06 21.94 -15.33
CA ALA A 89 -7.10 20.50 -15.18
C ALA A 89 -7.37 20.13 -13.72
N TYR A 90 -8.54 19.60 -13.41
CA TYR A 90 -8.89 19.14 -12.08
C TYR A 90 -8.62 17.65 -11.97
N CYS A 91 -7.70 17.28 -11.09
CA CYS A 91 -7.42 15.89 -10.76
C CYS A 91 -8.06 15.59 -9.39
N LEU A 92 -9.16 14.84 -9.37
CA LEU A 92 -9.78 14.40 -8.13
C LEU A 92 -8.73 13.65 -7.30
N GLN A 93 -8.55 14.07 -6.05
CA GLN A 93 -7.52 13.52 -5.17
C GLN A 93 -8.11 12.73 -4.01
N GLY A 94 -9.27 13.12 -3.51
CA GLY A 94 -9.94 12.44 -2.43
C GLY A 94 -11.19 13.18 -1.97
N TRP A 95 -11.91 12.54 -1.09
CA TRP A 95 -13.08 13.10 -0.46
C TRP A 95 -13.29 12.49 0.93
N LYS A 96 -14.08 13.14 1.76
CA LYS A 96 -14.41 12.72 3.12
C LYS A 96 -15.86 13.07 3.46
N SER A 97 -16.58 12.14 4.10
CA SER A 97 -17.80 12.45 4.81
C SER A 97 -17.46 12.81 6.26
N ASP A 98 -17.90 14.00 6.71
CA ASP A 98 -17.77 14.37 8.12
C ASP A 98 -18.88 13.73 8.98
N ARG A 99 -18.78 13.88 10.31
CA ARG A 99 -19.76 13.32 11.26
C ARG A 99 -21.17 13.88 11.11
N GLU A 100 -21.30 15.05 10.48
CA GLU A 100 -22.60 15.67 10.20
C GLU A 100 -23.17 15.25 8.84
N GLY A 101 -22.44 14.42 8.10
CA GLY A 101 -22.85 13.87 6.79
C GLY A 101 -22.57 14.80 5.62
N ARG A 102 -21.84 15.90 5.81
CA ARG A 102 -21.36 16.73 4.70
C ARG A 102 -20.26 16.01 3.93
N ILE A 103 -20.21 16.24 2.65
CA ILE A 103 -19.22 15.62 1.74
C ILE A 103 -18.21 16.69 1.33
N HIS A 104 -16.97 16.49 1.69
CA HIS A 104 -15.81 17.33 1.37
C HIS A 104 -15.00 16.70 0.26
N VAL A 105 -14.87 17.38 -0.89
CA VAL A 105 -14.16 16.85 -2.07
C VAL A 105 -12.98 17.75 -2.42
N PHE A 106 -11.83 17.15 -2.65
CA PHE A 106 -10.57 17.82 -2.94
C PHE A 106 -10.03 17.42 -4.31
N ALA A 107 -9.58 18.39 -5.08
CA ALA A 107 -8.92 18.17 -6.34
C ALA A 107 -7.63 19.00 -6.45
N ALA A 108 -6.60 18.46 -7.06
CA ALA A 108 -5.48 19.26 -7.51
C ALA A 108 -5.89 19.99 -8.80
N ALA A 109 -5.99 21.30 -8.74
CA ALA A 109 -6.32 22.17 -9.86
C ALA A 109 -5.05 22.69 -10.50
N ILE A 110 -4.71 22.24 -11.70
CA ILE A 110 -3.52 22.64 -12.45
C ILE A 110 -3.94 23.71 -13.45
N THR A 111 -3.50 24.95 -13.22
CA THR A 111 -3.91 26.12 -13.99
C THR A 111 -2.99 26.42 -15.17
N LYS A 112 -1.72 26.03 -15.07
CA LYS A 112 -0.75 26.17 -16.15
C LYS A 112 -0.17 24.79 -16.46
N TYR A 113 -0.53 24.26 -17.59
CA TYR A 113 0.05 23.05 -18.16
C TYR A 113 0.19 23.26 -19.68
N ASP A 114 1.40 23.43 -20.15
CA ASP A 114 1.70 23.28 -21.57
C ASP A 114 2.34 21.90 -21.78
N VAL A 115 1.94 21.19 -22.82
CA VAL A 115 1.69 19.77 -22.68
C VAL A 115 2.88 18.88 -23.02
N ALA A 116 3.87 19.40 -23.75
CA ALA A 116 4.90 18.53 -24.29
C ALA A 116 6.16 18.40 -23.41
N ASP A 117 6.57 19.45 -22.70
CA ASP A 117 7.89 19.54 -22.07
C ASP A 117 7.92 20.10 -20.64
N MET A 118 6.76 20.23 -19.95
CA MET A 118 6.75 20.82 -18.60
C MET A 118 7.22 19.83 -17.53
N SER A 119 8.29 20.18 -16.85
CA SER A 119 8.66 19.52 -15.60
C SER A 119 7.63 19.82 -14.50
N ARG A 120 7.57 19.01 -13.44
CA ARG A 120 6.72 19.28 -12.27
C ARG A 120 6.99 20.64 -11.62
N ALA A 121 8.20 21.16 -11.78
CA ALA A 121 8.60 22.47 -11.29
C ALA A 121 7.87 23.64 -11.99
N ASP A 122 7.43 23.43 -13.23
CA ASP A 122 6.77 24.44 -14.04
C ASP A 122 5.26 24.45 -13.87
N LEU A 123 4.69 23.40 -13.29
CA LEU A 123 3.25 23.30 -13.04
C LEU A 123 2.82 24.30 -11.97
N GLN A 124 1.76 25.03 -12.25
CA GLN A 124 1.10 25.94 -11.32
C GLN A 124 -0.29 25.41 -11.01
N GLY A 125 -0.71 25.53 -9.77
CA GLY A 125 -2.00 25.06 -9.35
C GLY A 125 -2.35 25.47 -7.93
N HIS A 126 -3.50 25.00 -7.49
CA HIS A 126 -4.04 25.17 -6.14
C HIS A 126 -4.84 23.91 -5.77
N ILE A 127 -5.30 23.82 -4.55
CA ILE A 127 -6.29 22.81 -4.18
C ILE A 127 -7.68 23.42 -4.45
N ALA A 128 -8.43 22.79 -5.33
CA ALA A 128 -9.85 23.09 -5.52
C ALA A 128 -10.65 22.24 -4.53
N TYR A 129 -11.55 22.89 -3.84
CA TYR A 129 -12.37 22.29 -2.82
C TYR A 129 -13.85 22.55 -3.09
N VAL A 130 -14.69 21.54 -2.93
CA VAL A 130 -16.13 21.68 -2.91
C VAL A 130 -16.72 20.86 -1.77
N ARG A 131 -17.67 21.49 -1.04
CA ARG A 131 -18.44 20.83 0.03
C ARG A 131 -19.90 20.78 -0.36
N PHE A 132 -20.57 19.69 -0.02
CA PHE A 132 -22.01 19.50 -0.12
C PHE A 132 -22.59 19.23 1.26
N ASP A 133 -23.84 19.64 1.49
CA ASP A 133 -24.55 19.38 2.75
C ASP A 133 -24.84 17.88 2.96
N SER A 134 -24.88 17.11 1.87
CA SER A 134 -25.06 15.67 1.93
C SER A 134 -24.50 14.98 0.69
N PHE A 135 -24.50 13.64 0.70
CA PHE A 135 -24.13 12.80 -0.46
C PHE A 135 -24.98 13.08 -1.71
N ARG A 136 -26.12 13.77 -1.59
CA ARG A 136 -26.98 14.11 -2.74
C ARG A 136 -26.49 15.32 -3.53
N GLY A 137 -25.43 15.98 -3.08
CA GLY A 137 -24.84 17.13 -3.76
C GLY A 137 -25.59 18.45 -3.54
N GLU A 138 -26.32 18.56 -2.44
CA GLU A 138 -27.10 19.75 -2.08
C GLU A 138 -26.18 20.89 -1.65
N ASN A 139 -26.55 22.13 -1.99
CA ASN A 139 -25.90 23.39 -1.59
C ASN A 139 -24.37 23.38 -1.78
N PRO A 140 -23.85 23.20 -3.01
CA PRO A 140 -22.42 23.14 -3.23
C PRO A 140 -21.73 24.46 -2.84
N PHE A 141 -20.76 24.36 -1.95
CA PHE A 141 -19.86 25.46 -1.58
C PHE A 141 -18.49 25.21 -2.21
N TYR A 142 -18.08 26.04 -3.14
CA TYR A 142 -16.78 25.95 -3.82
C TYR A 142 -15.79 26.98 -3.28
N SER A 143 -14.55 26.55 -3.09
CA SER A 143 -13.44 27.42 -2.68
C SER A 143 -12.13 26.97 -3.35
N GLU A 144 -11.24 27.90 -3.59
CA GLU A 144 -9.85 27.64 -3.97
C GLU A 144 -8.98 27.85 -2.73
N ILE A 145 -8.19 26.86 -2.37
CA ILE A 145 -7.31 26.92 -1.21
C ILE A 145 -5.94 27.40 -1.70
N PRO A 146 -5.57 28.68 -1.47
CA PRO A 146 -4.43 29.32 -2.13
C PRO A 146 -3.08 28.94 -1.52
N ALA A 147 -3.06 28.16 -0.44
CA ALA A 147 -1.84 27.85 0.31
C ALA A 147 -0.71 27.22 -0.53
N LEU A 148 -1.02 26.81 -1.79
CA LEU A 148 -0.11 26.01 -2.60
C LEU A 148 -0.23 26.39 -4.06
N SER A 149 0.59 27.32 -4.48
CA SER A 149 0.67 27.81 -5.86
C SER A 149 1.43 26.88 -6.81
N ARG A 150 1.63 25.61 -6.47
CA ARG A 150 2.49 24.67 -7.21
C ARG A 150 1.80 23.34 -7.41
N TYR A 151 2.42 22.46 -8.20
CA TYR A 151 1.94 21.10 -8.37
C TYR A 151 1.76 20.39 -7.02
N THR A 152 0.54 20.00 -6.74
CA THR A 152 0.16 19.23 -5.56
C THR A 152 0.01 17.78 -6.00
N GLY A 153 0.88 16.92 -5.51
CA GLY A 153 0.73 15.48 -5.67
C GLY A 153 -0.20 14.95 -4.59
N SER A 154 -0.89 13.89 -4.87
CA SER A 154 -1.77 13.08 -4.02
C SER A 154 -2.19 13.67 -2.68
N LEU A 155 -3.46 13.94 -2.57
CA LEU A 155 -4.18 14.16 -1.32
C LEU A 155 -4.65 12.76 -0.86
N ASN A 156 -3.88 12.12 -0.01
CA ASN A 156 -4.25 10.81 0.50
C ASN A 156 -4.99 10.98 1.82
N ASN A 157 -6.15 10.41 1.94
CA ASN A 157 -7.05 10.37 3.08
C ASN A 157 -7.21 11.68 3.91
N ALA A 158 -8.26 12.42 3.63
CA ALA A 158 -8.77 13.40 4.58
C ALA A 158 -9.30 12.67 5.83
N ILE A 159 -9.00 13.18 7.02
CA ILE A 159 -9.51 12.67 8.29
C ILE A 159 -10.24 13.75 9.07
N GLU A 160 -11.18 13.35 9.90
CA GLU A 160 -11.81 14.19 10.91
C GLU A 160 -11.32 13.74 12.28
N LEU A 161 -10.74 14.67 13.04
CA LEU A 161 -10.22 14.42 14.39
C LEU A 161 -11.35 14.29 15.42
N GLU A 162 -11.03 13.81 16.60
CA GLU A 162 -11.96 13.77 17.73
C GLU A 162 -12.51 15.16 18.07
N SER A 163 -11.74 16.22 17.83
CA SER A 163 -12.17 17.62 18.00
C SER A 163 -13.19 18.11 16.96
N GLY A 164 -13.41 17.37 15.86
CA GLY A 164 -14.18 17.83 14.70
C GLY A 164 -13.34 18.54 13.63
N ARG A 165 -12.05 18.78 13.88
CA ARG A 165 -11.14 19.36 12.89
C ARG A 165 -10.97 18.42 11.70
N LEU A 166 -11.08 18.96 10.49
CA LEU A 166 -10.71 18.28 9.27
C LEU A 166 -9.21 18.48 8.99
N VAL A 167 -8.50 17.41 8.68
CA VAL A 167 -7.07 17.44 8.30
C VAL A 167 -6.87 16.67 7.01
N VAL A 168 -6.20 17.30 6.04
CA VAL A 168 -5.94 16.72 4.72
C VAL A 168 -4.44 16.73 4.45
N PRO A 169 -3.78 15.58 4.40
CA PRO A 169 -2.37 15.50 4.03
C PRO A 169 -2.19 15.60 2.52
N PHE A 170 -1.10 16.22 2.09
CA PHE A 170 -0.74 16.32 0.68
C PHE A 170 0.76 16.56 0.52
N SER A 171 1.25 16.42 -0.70
CA SER A 171 2.62 16.79 -1.04
C SER A 171 2.67 17.86 -2.13
N THR A 172 3.63 18.78 -2.00
CA THR A 172 3.87 19.87 -2.94
C THR A 172 5.28 19.77 -3.50
N TYR A 173 5.45 20.03 -4.79
CA TYR A 173 6.77 20.03 -5.43
C TYR A 173 7.46 21.39 -5.23
N LEU A 174 8.57 21.39 -4.50
CA LEU A 174 9.29 22.60 -4.11
C LEU A 174 10.81 22.41 -4.29
N GLY A 175 11.44 23.25 -5.12
CA GLY A 175 12.89 23.25 -5.29
C GLY A 175 13.47 21.92 -5.81
N GLY A 176 12.77 21.24 -6.71
CA GLY A 176 13.21 19.98 -7.30
C GLY A 176 12.83 18.71 -6.52
N LYS A 177 12.17 18.84 -5.36
CA LYS A 177 11.79 17.72 -4.49
C LYS A 177 10.36 17.89 -3.97
N PHE A 178 9.75 16.80 -3.52
CA PHE A 178 8.50 16.87 -2.79
C PHE A 178 8.72 17.25 -1.32
N VAL A 179 7.78 18.02 -0.80
CA VAL A 179 7.60 18.30 0.62
C VAL A 179 6.20 17.88 1.03
N SER A 180 6.03 17.31 2.21
CA SER A 180 4.73 16.94 2.77
C SER A 180 4.18 18.04 3.65
N ASN A 181 2.86 18.20 3.63
CA ASN A 181 2.13 19.21 4.40
C ASN A 181 0.76 18.66 4.82
N THR A 182 0.05 19.45 5.61
CA THR A 182 -1.40 19.31 5.82
C THR A 182 -2.09 20.64 5.60
N ILE A 183 -3.34 20.59 5.15
CA ILE A 183 -4.28 21.67 5.36
C ILE A 183 -5.29 21.21 6.41
N TRP A 184 -5.83 22.16 7.20
CA TRP A 184 -6.79 21.88 8.23
C TRP A 184 -7.87 22.95 8.32
N SER A 185 -9.05 22.56 8.86
CA SER A 185 -10.20 23.43 9.06
C SER A 185 -10.91 23.08 10.35
N ASP A 186 -11.29 24.10 11.15
CA ASP A 186 -12.07 23.96 12.38
C ASP A 186 -13.55 24.36 12.21
N ASP A 187 -13.93 24.80 11.02
CA ASP A 187 -15.24 25.35 10.69
C ASP A 187 -15.90 24.62 9.51
N HIS A 188 -15.71 23.30 9.47
CA HIS A 188 -16.31 22.43 8.46
C HIS A 188 -15.94 22.79 7.01
N GLY A 189 -14.76 23.33 6.81
CA GLY A 189 -14.24 23.68 5.49
C GLY A 189 -14.63 25.08 4.99
N ASP A 190 -15.16 25.96 5.84
CA ASP A 190 -15.39 27.35 5.47
C ASP A 190 -14.06 28.09 5.32
N ASN A 191 -13.11 27.83 6.21
CA ASN A 191 -11.74 28.34 6.13
C ASN A 191 -10.71 27.22 6.24
N TRP A 192 -9.63 27.32 5.45
CA TRP A 192 -8.54 26.36 5.41
C TRP A 192 -7.21 27.03 5.72
N TYR A 193 -6.41 26.36 6.53
CA TYR A 193 -5.08 26.79 6.95
C TYR A 193 -4.06 25.71 6.55
N ALA A 194 -2.80 26.11 6.33
CA ALA A 194 -1.72 25.19 5.97
C ALA A 194 -0.72 25.05 7.11
N SER A 195 -0.17 23.84 7.26
CA SER A 195 0.94 23.57 8.17
C SER A 195 2.29 24.03 7.59
N ASN A 196 3.35 23.85 8.39
CA ASN A 196 4.71 23.94 7.89
C ASN A 196 5.05 22.80 6.94
N ASP A 197 6.07 23.00 6.10
CA ASP A 197 6.65 22.00 5.22
C ASP A 197 7.43 20.95 5.99
N VAL A 198 7.14 19.67 5.75
CA VAL A 198 7.94 18.53 6.20
C VAL A 198 8.87 18.12 5.06
N LYS A 199 10.17 18.24 5.29
CA LYS A 199 11.23 17.97 4.30
C LYS A 199 12.06 16.78 4.72
N LEU A 200 12.51 15.99 3.73
CA LEU A 200 13.56 14.99 3.96
C LEU A 200 14.93 15.64 3.67
N VAL A 201 15.91 15.28 4.48
CA VAL A 201 17.30 15.46 4.12
C VAL A 201 17.64 14.34 3.13
N ASP A 202 17.62 14.65 1.86
CA ASP A 202 17.82 13.70 0.78
C ASP A 202 18.74 14.30 -0.28
N ASP A 203 19.83 13.60 -0.59
CA ASP A 203 20.82 14.05 -1.58
C ASP A 203 20.41 13.65 -3.02
N GLU A 204 19.43 12.76 -3.16
CA GLU A 204 18.92 12.34 -4.46
C GLU A 204 17.99 13.42 -5.04
N THR A 205 18.18 13.73 -6.32
CA THR A 205 17.34 14.66 -7.07
C THR A 205 16.74 13.93 -8.26
N ASN A 206 15.55 13.39 -8.09
CA ASN A 206 14.73 12.85 -9.18
C ASN A 206 13.27 13.27 -9.01
N CYS A 207 12.45 12.98 -9.99
CA CYS A 207 11.05 13.43 -9.98
C CYS A 207 10.19 12.86 -8.84
N GLU A 208 10.68 11.88 -8.09
CA GLU A 208 9.99 11.24 -6.95
C GLU A 208 10.75 11.41 -5.63
N SER A 209 11.83 12.24 -5.60
CA SER A 209 12.59 12.46 -4.37
C SER A 209 11.84 13.35 -3.39
N GLY A 210 12.20 13.20 -2.12
CA GLY A 210 11.67 13.98 -1.02
C GLY A 210 10.54 13.29 -0.28
N ALA A 211 9.71 14.08 0.40
CA ALA A 211 8.58 13.65 1.21
C ALA A 211 7.31 13.59 0.33
N VAL A 212 6.93 12.40 -0.08
CA VAL A 212 5.89 12.16 -1.10
C VAL A 212 4.65 11.54 -0.48
N GLU A 213 3.46 11.92 -0.97
CA GLU A 213 2.18 11.25 -0.70
C GLU A 213 1.97 10.83 0.76
N PRO A 214 1.97 11.80 1.71
CA PRO A 214 1.79 11.50 3.13
C PRO A 214 0.38 11.00 3.42
N VAL A 215 0.27 10.16 4.47
CA VAL A 215 -0.99 9.78 5.09
C VAL A 215 -0.93 10.06 6.59
N VAL A 216 -2.05 10.38 7.21
CA VAL A 216 -2.10 10.77 8.63
C VAL A 216 -3.11 9.94 9.41
N ALA A 217 -2.82 9.73 10.69
CA ALA A 217 -3.78 9.19 11.65
C ALA A 217 -3.68 9.94 12.97
N GLU A 218 -4.81 10.19 13.62
CA GLU A 218 -4.87 10.64 15.01
C GLU A 218 -4.67 9.43 15.93
N VAL A 219 -3.52 9.38 16.60
CA VAL A 219 -3.13 8.26 17.45
C VAL A 219 -3.46 8.48 18.93
N GLU A 220 -3.46 9.71 19.36
CA GLU A 220 -3.95 10.21 20.64
C GLU A 220 -4.69 11.52 20.34
N ILE A 221 -5.63 11.96 21.19
CA ILE A 221 -6.39 13.19 20.95
C ILE A 221 -5.44 14.36 20.68
N GLY A 222 -5.54 14.95 19.50
CA GLY A 222 -4.70 16.06 19.03
C GLY A 222 -3.28 15.67 18.63
N THR A 223 -2.85 14.42 18.84
CA THR A 223 -1.55 13.92 18.40
C THR A 223 -1.71 13.10 17.13
N LEU A 224 -1.06 13.53 16.05
CA LEU A 224 -1.09 12.88 14.76
C LEU A 224 0.28 12.32 14.39
N VAL A 225 0.25 11.16 13.74
CA VAL A 225 1.40 10.57 13.04
C VAL A 225 1.18 10.71 11.55
N MET A 226 2.15 11.27 10.84
CA MET A 226 2.24 11.30 9.39
C MET A 226 3.21 10.22 8.93
N ILE A 227 2.76 9.31 8.06
CA ILE A 227 3.62 8.35 7.35
C ILE A 227 3.88 8.88 5.95
N ILE A 228 5.15 8.92 5.56
CA ILE A 228 5.63 9.62 4.37
C ILE A 228 6.28 8.61 3.43
N ARG A 229 5.77 8.52 2.20
CA ARG A 229 6.39 7.75 1.11
C ARG A 229 7.74 8.35 0.73
N THR A 230 8.74 7.49 0.49
CA THR A 230 10.07 7.87 0.05
C THR A 230 10.62 6.91 -1.01
N VAL A 231 11.72 7.30 -1.65
CA VAL A 231 12.52 6.41 -2.52
C VAL A 231 13.58 5.61 -1.75
N LYS A 232 13.55 5.63 -0.41
CA LYS A 232 14.60 5.07 0.46
C LYS A 232 14.38 3.62 0.89
N ASN A 233 13.35 2.93 0.37
CA ASN A 233 12.94 1.56 0.73
C ASN A 233 12.38 1.40 2.15
N TYR A 234 12.06 2.50 2.82
CA TYR A 234 11.33 2.56 4.08
C TYR A 234 10.58 3.88 4.19
N PHE A 235 9.52 3.89 4.97
CA PHE A 235 8.79 5.12 5.25
C PHE A 235 9.58 6.05 6.16
N TYR A 236 9.30 7.35 6.05
CA TYR A 236 9.59 8.34 7.07
C TYR A 236 8.31 8.69 7.82
N TYR A 237 8.45 9.35 8.96
CA TYR A 237 7.33 9.86 9.73
C TYR A 237 7.60 11.25 10.28
N ALA A 238 6.54 11.98 10.57
CA ALA A 238 6.55 13.22 11.34
C ALA A 238 5.41 13.21 12.35
N ILE A 239 5.53 14.00 13.42
CA ILE A 239 4.57 14.08 14.50
C ILE A 239 4.02 15.50 14.59
N SER A 240 2.70 15.61 14.73
CA SER A 240 2.01 16.81 15.17
C SER A 240 1.43 16.59 16.57
N ARG A 241 1.47 17.63 17.43
CA ARG A 241 0.88 17.62 18.77
C ARG A 241 -0.20 18.70 18.94
N ASP A 242 -0.58 19.33 17.84
CA ASP A 242 -1.51 20.45 17.75
C ASP A 242 -2.62 20.21 16.71
N GLY A 243 -2.92 18.94 16.45
CA GLY A 243 -3.97 18.58 15.50
C GLY A 243 -3.64 18.90 14.04
N GLY A 244 -2.37 18.82 13.63
CA GLY A 244 -1.94 19.00 12.24
C GLY A 244 -1.57 20.42 11.86
N GLU A 245 -1.55 21.37 12.80
CA GLU A 245 -1.13 22.78 12.55
C GLU A 245 0.38 22.86 12.28
N SER A 246 1.16 22.08 13.03
CA SER A 246 2.60 22.00 12.84
C SER A 246 3.11 20.57 12.95
N TRP A 247 4.24 20.30 12.28
CA TRP A 247 4.85 18.98 12.19
C TRP A 247 6.32 19.05 12.59
N SER A 248 6.80 18.00 13.23
CA SER A 248 8.22 17.80 13.52
C SER A 248 9.02 17.61 12.23
N ALA A 249 10.35 17.61 12.36
CA ALA A 249 11.22 17.12 11.30
C ALA A 249 10.89 15.66 10.96
N ALA A 250 11.05 15.28 9.68
CA ALA A 250 10.86 13.91 9.24
C ALA A 250 11.98 12.99 9.76
N MET A 251 11.61 11.83 10.27
CA MET A 251 12.52 10.81 10.78
C MET A 251 12.25 9.47 10.07
N PRO A 252 13.28 8.63 9.85
CA PRO A 252 13.10 7.33 9.23
C PRO A 252 12.36 6.37 10.17
N THR A 253 11.50 5.53 9.58
CA THR A 253 10.92 4.37 10.27
C THR A 253 11.79 3.13 10.03
N ARG A 254 11.40 2.01 10.65
CA ARG A 254 11.90 0.66 10.33
C ARG A 254 10.90 -0.17 9.51
N ILE A 255 9.90 0.48 8.92
CA ILE A 255 8.89 -0.19 8.11
C ILE A 255 9.40 -0.27 6.67
N PRO A 256 9.73 -1.48 6.17
CA PRO A 256 10.12 -1.65 4.78
C PRO A 256 8.99 -1.24 3.84
N SER A 257 9.32 -0.54 2.78
CA SER A 257 8.33 -0.15 1.77
C SER A 257 8.95 0.01 0.39
N SER A 258 8.15 -0.25 -0.63
CA SER A 258 8.48 0.22 -1.97
C SER A 258 8.23 1.73 -2.08
N ASN A 259 8.63 2.32 -3.20
CA ASN A 259 8.25 3.69 -3.56
C ASN A 259 6.75 3.76 -3.90
N ALA A 260 5.89 3.57 -2.90
CA ALA A 260 4.43 3.57 -2.98
C ALA A 260 3.82 4.18 -1.71
N PRO A 261 2.65 4.83 -1.80
CA PRO A 261 1.99 5.33 -0.61
C PRO A 261 1.41 4.21 0.25
N ALA A 262 1.29 4.49 1.55
CA ALA A 262 0.47 3.72 2.47
C ALA A 262 -0.96 4.27 2.54
N THR A 263 -1.81 3.58 3.28
CA THR A 263 -3.06 4.14 3.84
C THR A 263 -3.13 3.82 5.32
N LEU A 264 -3.80 4.69 6.07
CA LEU A 264 -4.05 4.55 7.50
C LEU A 264 -5.55 4.66 7.77
N GLN A 265 -6.07 3.81 8.64
CA GLN A 265 -7.45 3.86 9.09
C GLN A 265 -7.51 3.67 10.62
N LYS A 266 -7.97 4.69 11.34
CA LYS A 266 -8.29 4.54 12.77
C LYS A 266 -9.56 3.72 12.91
N LEU A 267 -9.52 2.70 13.75
CA LEU A 267 -10.66 1.87 14.09
C LEU A 267 -11.41 2.46 15.31
N PRO A 268 -12.71 2.13 15.50
CA PRO A 268 -13.49 2.61 16.64
C PRO A 268 -12.92 2.22 18.01
N ASP A 269 -12.16 1.11 18.09
CA ASP A 269 -11.49 0.66 19.32
C ASP A 269 -10.15 1.36 19.59
N GLY A 270 -9.79 2.36 18.79
CA GLY A 270 -8.56 3.14 18.91
C GLY A 270 -7.34 2.57 18.18
N ARG A 271 -7.40 1.33 17.71
CA ARG A 271 -6.33 0.77 16.89
C ARG A 271 -6.21 1.50 15.56
N VAL A 272 -5.05 1.42 14.94
CA VAL A 272 -4.79 1.94 13.60
C VAL A 272 -4.46 0.77 12.67
N PHE A 273 -5.25 0.63 11.61
CA PHE A 273 -4.93 -0.25 10.49
C PHE A 273 -4.03 0.50 9.51
N MET A 274 -3.02 -0.20 8.99
CA MET A 274 -2.14 0.29 7.93
C MET A 274 -2.10 -0.72 6.79
N ALA A 275 -2.19 -0.22 5.54
CA ALA A 275 -1.89 -1.04 4.35
C ALA A 275 -0.87 -0.36 3.46
N TRP A 276 0.08 -1.16 2.92
CA TRP A 276 1.17 -0.67 2.08
C TRP A 276 1.82 -1.79 1.27
N ASN A 277 2.68 -1.43 0.35
CA ASN A 277 3.53 -2.40 -0.34
C ASN A 277 4.79 -2.67 0.51
N ASP A 278 4.77 -3.72 1.33
CA ASP A 278 5.91 -4.24 2.09
C ASP A 278 6.83 -5.04 1.16
N CYS A 279 7.36 -4.35 0.18
CA CYS A 279 8.21 -4.90 -0.84
C CYS A 279 9.51 -4.12 -0.89
N LEU A 280 10.62 -4.80 -1.10
CA LEU A 280 11.87 -4.12 -1.35
C LEU A 280 11.81 -3.48 -2.73
N GLY A 281 11.74 -2.15 -2.76
CA GLY A 281 11.71 -1.36 -3.98
C GLY A 281 13.08 -1.25 -4.63
N HIS A 282 13.06 -0.94 -5.91
CA HIS A 282 14.29 -0.51 -6.59
C HIS A 282 14.55 0.95 -6.23
N PRO A 283 15.73 1.34 -5.74
CA PRO A 283 16.07 2.73 -5.39
C PRO A 283 16.25 3.62 -6.63
N MET A 284 15.68 3.28 -7.78
CA MET A 284 15.97 3.95 -9.04
C MET A 284 14.90 4.95 -9.48
N HIS A 285 15.35 5.97 -9.84
CA HIS A 285 15.22 7.16 -10.69
C HIS A 285 13.90 7.41 -11.44
N SER A 286 12.89 6.54 -11.44
CA SER A 286 11.59 6.84 -12.03
C SER A 286 10.46 6.02 -11.43
N VAL A 287 9.25 6.53 -11.50
CA VAL A 287 7.98 5.86 -11.14
C VAL A 287 7.86 4.47 -11.81
N GLN A 288 8.46 4.33 -12.98
CA GLN A 288 8.45 3.12 -13.79
C GLN A 288 9.17 1.93 -13.14
N TYR A 289 10.06 2.16 -12.19
CA TYR A 289 10.86 1.13 -11.51
C TYR A 289 10.35 0.77 -10.13
N SER A 290 9.16 1.18 -9.77
CA SER A 290 8.49 0.67 -8.58
C SER A 290 7.95 -0.75 -8.79
N ALA A 291 8.73 -1.60 -9.46
CA ALA A 291 8.39 -3.00 -9.73
C ALA A 291 8.11 -3.83 -8.47
N ALA A 292 8.47 -3.34 -7.31
CA ALA A 292 8.19 -3.95 -6.02
C ALA A 292 6.81 -3.58 -5.44
N ARG A 293 5.77 -3.54 -6.27
CA ARG A 293 4.37 -3.36 -5.84
C ARG A 293 3.51 -4.59 -6.10
N GLN A 294 4.13 -5.77 -6.13
CA GLN A 294 3.44 -7.03 -6.41
C GLN A 294 2.49 -7.45 -5.31
N CYS A 295 2.85 -7.13 -4.07
CA CYS A 295 2.07 -7.50 -2.90
C CYS A 295 1.65 -6.26 -2.10
N LEU A 296 0.40 -6.24 -1.67
CA LEU A 296 -0.13 -5.29 -0.71
C LEU A 296 -0.24 -5.98 0.64
N HIS A 297 0.35 -5.39 1.67
CA HIS A 297 0.35 -5.91 3.03
C HIS A 297 -0.56 -5.07 3.93
N GLY A 298 -0.97 -5.66 5.04
CA GLY A 298 -1.71 -4.98 6.09
C GLY A 298 -1.20 -5.34 7.47
N ALA A 299 -1.42 -4.46 8.43
CA ALA A 299 -1.08 -4.63 9.83
C ALA A 299 -2.00 -3.80 10.73
N LEU A 300 -2.02 -4.14 12.01
CA LEU A 300 -2.69 -3.38 13.07
C LEU A 300 -1.69 -2.82 14.06
N SER A 301 -1.98 -1.64 14.60
CA SER A 301 -1.27 -1.06 15.73
C SER A 301 -2.25 -0.71 16.83
N ASP A 302 -1.92 -1.06 18.07
CA ASP A 302 -2.68 -0.73 19.29
C ASP A 302 -1.97 0.30 20.19
N ASP A 303 -0.81 0.78 19.75
CA ASP A 303 0.06 1.69 20.50
C ASP A 303 0.44 2.96 19.71
N GLY A 304 -0.42 3.37 18.78
CA GLY A 304 -0.22 4.59 17.99
C GLY A 304 0.91 4.48 16.98
N LEU A 305 0.98 3.37 16.27
CA LEU A 305 1.98 3.08 15.21
C LEU A 305 3.42 2.88 15.71
N ARG A 306 3.64 2.73 17.00
CA ARG A 306 4.97 2.36 17.53
C ARG A 306 5.31 0.91 17.22
N THR A 307 4.27 0.07 17.17
CA THR A 307 4.36 -1.36 16.86
C THR A 307 3.30 -1.73 15.83
N LEU A 308 3.66 -2.58 14.86
CA LEU A 308 2.73 -3.18 13.90
C LEU A 308 2.60 -4.68 14.19
N HIS A 309 1.38 -5.15 14.38
CA HIS A 309 1.03 -6.54 14.60
C HIS A 309 0.49 -7.16 13.32
N GLY A 310 0.81 -8.43 13.09
CA GLY A 310 0.22 -9.22 12.02
C GLY A 310 0.52 -8.73 10.61
N VAL A 311 1.74 -8.24 10.35
CA VAL A 311 2.14 -7.84 9.00
C VAL A 311 1.99 -9.02 8.05
N ARG A 312 0.97 -8.97 7.18
CA ARG A 312 0.59 -10.07 6.26
C ARG A 312 0.13 -9.54 4.91
N ILE A 313 0.21 -10.39 3.90
CA ILE A 313 -0.28 -10.10 2.55
C ILE A 313 -1.81 -10.00 2.56
N LEU A 314 -2.35 -8.91 2.03
CA LEU A 314 -3.78 -8.69 1.75
C LEU A 314 -4.12 -9.05 0.31
N ALA A 315 -3.29 -8.61 -0.62
CA ALA A 315 -3.47 -8.85 -2.04
C ALA A 315 -2.11 -9.07 -2.72
N LYS A 316 -2.07 -9.98 -3.66
CA LYS A 316 -0.86 -10.33 -4.41
C LYS A 316 -1.15 -10.56 -5.88
N LYS A 317 -0.15 -10.35 -6.74
CA LYS A 317 -0.23 -10.85 -8.11
C LYS A 317 -0.17 -12.39 -8.13
N VAL A 318 -0.81 -13.00 -9.10
CA VAL A 318 -0.91 -14.47 -9.17
C VAL A 318 0.28 -15.11 -9.83
N LYS A 319 0.87 -14.43 -10.84
CA LYS A 319 1.99 -14.95 -11.62
C LYS A 319 3.13 -13.96 -11.66
N GLU A 320 4.34 -14.42 -11.32
CA GLU A 320 5.54 -13.60 -11.35
C GLU A 320 6.08 -13.33 -12.76
N ASP A 321 5.71 -14.14 -13.75
CA ASP A 321 6.10 -13.99 -15.16
C ASP A 321 5.56 -12.70 -15.81
N LYS A 322 4.61 -12.03 -15.14
CA LYS A 322 4.11 -10.71 -15.53
C LYS A 322 4.72 -9.63 -14.64
N ASP A 323 5.99 -9.32 -14.84
CA ASP A 323 6.75 -8.31 -14.08
C ASP A 323 6.11 -6.90 -14.09
N SER A 324 5.18 -6.67 -15.00
CA SER A 324 4.50 -5.40 -15.20
C SER A 324 3.29 -5.17 -14.29
N VAL A 325 2.73 -6.21 -13.63
CA VAL A 325 1.52 -6.07 -12.80
C VAL A 325 1.90 -5.55 -11.42
N MET A 326 1.41 -4.37 -11.09
CA MET A 326 1.56 -3.73 -9.79
C MET A 326 0.21 -3.62 -9.10
N ASN A 327 0.18 -3.81 -7.79
CA ASN A 327 -0.98 -3.75 -6.93
C ASN A 327 -0.75 -2.68 -5.87
N CYS A 328 -1.35 -1.51 -6.01
CA CYS A 328 -0.95 -0.35 -5.23
C CYS A 328 -2.06 0.69 -5.03
N TYR A 329 -1.71 1.81 -4.42
CA TYR A 329 -2.60 2.90 -4.05
C TYR A 329 -3.80 2.43 -3.21
N PRO A 330 -3.52 1.82 -2.05
CA PRO A 330 -4.58 1.43 -1.14
C PRO A 330 -5.27 2.67 -0.56
N THR A 331 -6.59 2.60 -0.48
CA THR A 331 -7.41 3.51 0.33
C THR A 331 -8.34 2.68 1.21
N THR A 332 -8.66 3.18 2.39
CA THR A 332 -9.42 2.43 3.37
C THR A 332 -10.52 3.25 3.99
N SER A 333 -11.59 2.58 4.35
CA SER A 333 -12.65 3.08 5.23
C SER A 333 -13.24 1.93 6.05
N MET A 334 -14.12 2.24 6.97
CA MET A 334 -14.77 1.22 7.80
C MET A 334 -16.04 0.70 7.11
N ALA A 335 -16.20 -0.63 7.07
CA ALA A 335 -17.47 -1.27 6.72
C ALA A 335 -18.34 -1.52 7.98
N SER A 336 -17.68 -1.81 9.10
CA SER A 336 -18.25 -1.97 10.43
C SER A 336 -17.16 -1.74 11.48
N ASP A 337 -17.46 -1.92 12.76
CA ASP A 337 -16.46 -1.71 13.84
C ASP A 337 -15.19 -2.57 13.70
N ARG A 338 -15.25 -3.67 12.96
CA ARG A 338 -14.15 -4.61 12.80
C ARG A 338 -13.76 -4.85 11.34
N GLU A 339 -14.62 -4.47 10.40
CA GLU A 339 -14.39 -4.72 8.98
C GLU A 339 -13.90 -3.48 8.27
N ILE A 340 -12.89 -3.67 7.45
CA ILE A 340 -12.29 -2.67 6.56
C ILE A 340 -12.84 -2.85 5.15
N LEU A 341 -13.17 -1.74 4.52
CA LEU A 341 -13.24 -1.62 3.07
C LEU A 341 -11.87 -1.19 2.57
N LEU A 342 -11.22 -2.06 1.82
CA LEU A 342 -9.94 -1.79 1.17
C LEU A 342 -10.16 -1.62 -0.33
N LYS A 343 -9.86 -0.45 -0.83
CA LYS A 343 -9.81 -0.21 -2.27
C LYS A 343 -8.35 -0.10 -2.70
N HIS A 344 -7.99 -0.72 -3.81
CA HIS A 344 -6.67 -0.58 -4.43
C HIS A 344 -6.77 -0.77 -5.94
N ILE A 345 -5.70 -0.47 -6.66
CA ILE A 345 -5.65 -0.56 -8.12
C ILE A 345 -4.61 -1.57 -8.59
N GLU A 346 -4.93 -2.20 -9.71
CA GLU A 346 -3.98 -2.92 -10.53
C GLU A 346 -3.46 -2.00 -11.63
N VAL A 347 -2.15 -1.94 -11.78
CA VAL A 347 -1.48 -1.14 -12.82
C VAL A 347 -0.66 -2.07 -13.71
N ASP A 348 -0.82 -1.92 -15.02
CA ASP A 348 0.02 -2.59 -16.01
C ASP A 348 1.12 -1.64 -16.49
N GLY A 349 2.38 -2.01 -16.22
CA GLY A 349 3.57 -1.24 -16.58
C GLY A 349 4.33 -1.78 -17.80
N LYS A 350 3.65 -2.51 -18.71
CA LYS A 350 4.27 -3.28 -19.80
C LYS A 350 5.34 -2.58 -20.62
N ASP A 351 5.28 -1.29 -20.79
CA ASP A 351 6.16 -0.57 -21.73
C ASP A 351 7.17 0.33 -21.03
N GLY A 352 7.21 0.34 -19.68
CA GLY A 352 8.07 1.28 -18.95
C GLY A 352 7.74 2.77 -19.20
N SER A 353 6.81 3.08 -20.10
CA SER A 353 6.48 4.44 -20.52
C SER A 353 5.07 4.90 -20.10
N SER A 354 4.16 3.98 -19.74
CA SER A 354 2.79 4.34 -19.37
C SER A 354 2.32 3.63 -18.11
N TRP A 355 2.12 4.39 -17.07
CA TRP A 355 1.36 4.01 -15.90
C TRP A 355 -0.12 3.94 -16.29
N ARG A 356 -0.66 2.76 -16.42
CA ARG A 356 -2.05 2.54 -16.78
C ARG A 356 -2.75 1.71 -15.71
N ALA A 357 -3.70 2.30 -15.01
CA ALA A 357 -4.63 1.55 -14.18
C ALA A 357 -5.47 0.63 -15.09
N VAL A 358 -5.53 -0.64 -14.75
CA VAL A 358 -6.23 -1.67 -15.53
C VAL A 358 -7.52 -2.08 -14.84
N SER A 359 -7.48 -2.19 -13.51
CA SER A 359 -8.62 -2.57 -12.69
C SER A 359 -8.55 -1.90 -11.32
N GLY A 360 -9.71 -1.62 -10.75
CA GLY A 360 -9.87 -1.24 -9.35
C GLY A 360 -10.55 -2.37 -8.57
N TYR A 361 -10.08 -2.66 -7.37
CA TYR A 361 -10.63 -3.68 -6.49
C TYR A 361 -11.19 -3.04 -5.23
N LEU A 362 -12.39 -3.44 -4.83
CA LEU A 362 -12.97 -3.14 -3.53
C LEU A 362 -13.17 -4.43 -2.78
N VAL A 363 -12.53 -4.56 -1.62
CA VAL A 363 -12.53 -5.77 -0.81
C VAL A 363 -12.97 -5.42 0.61
N ARG A 364 -13.85 -6.22 1.19
CA ARG A 364 -14.24 -6.16 2.59
C ARG A 364 -13.63 -7.33 3.35
N PHE A 365 -12.96 -7.06 4.47
CA PHE A 365 -12.40 -8.10 5.32
C PHE A 365 -12.45 -7.73 6.80
N ASP A 366 -12.53 -8.76 7.65
CA ASP A 366 -12.41 -8.62 9.11
C ASP A 366 -10.91 -8.53 9.48
N THR A 367 -10.54 -7.54 10.28
CA THR A 367 -9.16 -7.32 10.72
C THR A 367 -8.65 -8.38 11.70
N ALA A 368 -9.53 -9.23 12.24
CA ALA A 368 -9.16 -10.25 13.23
C ALA A 368 -8.09 -11.23 12.72
N PHE A 369 -8.07 -11.53 11.40
CA PHE A 369 -7.06 -12.42 10.84
C PHE A 369 -5.62 -11.89 10.98
N LEU A 370 -5.44 -10.58 11.07
CA LEU A 370 -4.12 -9.97 11.30
C LEU A 370 -3.57 -10.26 12.71
N MET A 371 -4.44 -10.65 13.64
CA MET A 371 -4.05 -10.99 15.02
C MET A 371 -3.75 -12.49 15.20
N GLU A 372 -3.91 -13.29 14.17
CA GLU A 372 -3.51 -14.70 14.20
C GLU A 372 -2.00 -14.82 14.40
N THR A 373 -1.59 -15.76 15.25
CA THR A 373 -0.18 -16.04 15.53
C THR A 373 0.31 -17.35 14.91
N GLN A 374 -0.58 -18.10 14.30
CA GLN A 374 -0.28 -19.36 13.64
C GLN A 374 -0.93 -19.42 12.27
N VAL A 375 -0.20 -19.93 11.29
CA VAL A 375 -0.70 -20.19 9.94
C VAL A 375 -0.35 -21.62 9.57
N GLN A 376 -1.26 -22.31 8.89
CA GLN A 376 -1.04 -23.67 8.40
C GLN A 376 -1.64 -23.79 6.99
N ASP A 377 -0.84 -24.33 6.07
CA ASP A 377 -1.21 -24.70 4.68
C ASP A 377 -2.01 -23.63 3.92
N ASN A 378 -1.79 -22.36 4.26
CA ASN A 378 -2.43 -21.25 3.58
C ASN A 378 -1.67 -20.93 2.28
N TRP A 379 -1.83 -21.76 1.26
CA TRP A 379 -1.21 -21.61 -0.05
C TRP A 379 -1.65 -20.32 -0.77
N MET A 380 -2.73 -19.69 -0.32
CA MET A 380 -3.19 -18.41 -0.84
C MET A 380 -2.23 -17.26 -0.52
N GLU A 381 -1.42 -17.38 0.53
CA GLU A 381 -0.41 -16.40 0.90
C GLU A 381 0.95 -16.63 0.19
N TRP A 382 1.02 -17.57 -0.75
CA TRP A 382 2.23 -17.84 -1.53
C TRP A 382 2.20 -17.20 -2.91
N VAL A 383 3.32 -16.61 -3.31
CA VAL A 383 3.60 -16.16 -4.67
C VAL A 383 4.62 -17.11 -5.27
N THR A 384 4.36 -17.63 -6.46
CA THR A 384 5.22 -18.64 -7.07
C THR A 384 5.15 -18.63 -8.59
N SER A 385 6.25 -18.99 -9.25
CA SER A 385 6.29 -19.33 -10.67
C SER A 385 5.83 -20.78 -10.95
N GLN A 386 5.57 -21.56 -9.90
CA GLN A 386 5.27 -22.99 -9.96
C GLN A 386 3.78 -23.30 -9.75
N SER A 387 3.43 -24.57 -9.97
CA SER A 387 2.06 -25.03 -9.78
C SER A 387 1.70 -25.13 -8.30
N VAL A 388 0.62 -24.46 -7.91
CA VAL A 388 0.01 -24.54 -6.59
C VAL A 388 -1.27 -25.36 -6.67
N SER A 389 -1.45 -26.31 -5.74
CA SER A 389 -2.65 -27.13 -5.61
C SER A 389 -3.06 -27.23 -4.12
N GLU A 390 -4.17 -27.89 -3.84
CA GLU A 390 -4.56 -28.20 -2.46
C GLU A 390 -3.53 -29.06 -1.73
N ASP A 391 -2.76 -29.89 -2.48
CA ASP A 391 -1.71 -30.75 -1.96
C ASP A 391 -0.36 -30.03 -1.76
N GLY A 392 -0.27 -28.72 -2.03
CA GLY A 392 0.94 -27.93 -1.87
C GLY A 392 1.53 -27.36 -3.17
N ILE A 393 2.85 -27.18 -3.18
CA ILE A 393 3.59 -26.55 -4.29
C ILE A 393 4.58 -27.55 -4.86
N ARG A 394 4.49 -27.79 -6.18
CA ARG A 394 5.44 -28.65 -6.92
C ARG A 394 6.40 -27.78 -7.71
N PHE A 395 7.68 -27.95 -7.42
CA PHE A 395 8.80 -27.34 -8.14
C PHE A 395 9.32 -28.38 -9.13
N ASN A 396 9.26 -28.06 -10.40
CA ASN A 396 9.81 -28.88 -11.47
C ASN A 396 11.05 -28.19 -12.02
N GLU A 397 12.00 -28.98 -12.52
CA GLU A 397 13.19 -28.47 -13.19
C GLU A 397 12.77 -27.61 -14.41
N MET A 398 13.21 -26.36 -14.43
CA MET A 398 12.98 -25.44 -15.54
C MET A 398 14.29 -25.23 -16.30
N GLU A 399 14.23 -25.34 -17.63
CA GLU A 399 15.44 -25.36 -18.50
C GLU A 399 16.28 -24.07 -18.43
N GLU A 400 15.76 -22.94 -17.93
CA GLU A 400 16.51 -21.67 -17.97
C GLU A 400 16.50 -20.86 -16.66
N THR A 401 15.69 -21.22 -15.65
CA THR A 401 15.59 -20.44 -14.40
C THR A 401 15.26 -21.31 -13.21
N ALA A 402 15.89 -21.02 -12.05
CA ALA A 402 15.56 -21.68 -10.81
C ALA A 402 14.06 -21.48 -10.43
N ALA A 403 13.43 -22.56 -10.02
CA ALA A 403 12.06 -22.55 -9.54
C ALA A 403 11.99 -21.88 -8.17
N HIS A 404 10.98 -21.06 -7.93
CA HIS A 404 10.86 -20.36 -6.66
C HIS A 404 9.43 -20.23 -6.16
N ALA A 405 9.29 -20.09 -4.85
CA ALA A 405 8.05 -19.72 -4.17
C ALA A 405 8.37 -18.87 -2.95
N ILE A 406 7.50 -17.90 -2.67
CA ILE A 406 7.62 -17.00 -1.52
C ILE A 406 6.33 -17.08 -0.72
N GLY A 407 6.42 -17.60 0.49
CA GLY A 407 5.33 -17.67 1.45
C GLY A 407 5.37 -16.51 2.43
N ASN A 408 4.19 -16.11 2.90
CA ASN A 408 4.01 -15.10 3.93
C ASN A 408 3.43 -15.73 5.19
N PHE A 409 3.80 -15.18 6.33
CA PHE A 409 3.29 -15.54 7.65
C PHE A 409 3.31 -14.31 8.57
N PRO A 410 2.60 -14.32 9.71
CA PRO A 410 2.61 -13.19 10.63
C PRO A 410 4.01 -12.82 11.06
N TYR A 411 4.38 -11.55 10.96
CA TYR A 411 5.69 -11.07 11.38
C TYR A 411 6.01 -11.48 12.81
N ALA A 412 7.19 -12.04 13.02
CA ALA A 412 7.62 -12.48 14.33
C ALA A 412 9.09 -12.13 14.61
N GLN A 413 9.36 -11.58 15.80
CA GLN A 413 10.73 -11.41 16.32
C GLN A 413 11.32 -12.74 16.80
N GLU A 414 10.48 -13.62 17.33
CA GLU A 414 10.80 -14.97 17.74
C GLU A 414 9.69 -15.89 17.20
N GLY A 415 10.06 -17.05 16.66
CA GLY A 415 9.06 -17.93 16.06
C GLY A 415 9.65 -19.20 15.45
N SER A 416 8.80 -19.90 14.73
CA SER A 416 9.17 -21.12 14.03
C SER A 416 8.38 -21.33 12.74
N ILE A 417 8.99 -22.08 11.83
CA ILE A 417 8.37 -22.57 10.60
C ILE A 417 8.65 -24.05 10.50
N VAL A 418 7.67 -24.80 10.04
CA VAL A 418 7.83 -26.20 9.64
C VAL A 418 7.40 -26.37 8.19
N LEU A 419 8.26 -26.99 7.39
CA LEU A 419 8.06 -27.33 6.00
C LEU A 419 8.19 -28.84 5.83
N GLN A 420 7.18 -29.51 5.26
CA GLN A 420 7.28 -30.91 4.86
C GLN A 420 7.54 -30.99 3.37
N THR A 421 8.64 -31.63 3.01
CA THR A 421 9.08 -31.71 1.61
C THR A 421 9.28 -33.15 1.16
N LYS A 422 9.01 -33.41 -0.11
CA LYS A 422 9.30 -34.66 -0.81
C LYS A 422 10.08 -34.32 -2.08
N GLY A 423 10.97 -35.21 -2.49
CA GLY A 423 11.77 -35.06 -3.70
C GLY A 423 13.13 -35.72 -3.56
N GLU A 424 13.78 -35.99 -4.69
CA GLU A 424 15.11 -36.56 -4.71
C GLU A 424 16.10 -35.53 -5.28
N LYS A 425 17.23 -35.35 -4.58
CA LYS A 425 18.39 -34.54 -5.06
C LYS A 425 18.09 -33.07 -5.39
N ALA A 426 17.08 -32.47 -4.79
CA ALA A 426 16.83 -31.03 -4.95
C ALA A 426 17.94 -30.22 -4.26
N ASN A 427 18.52 -29.26 -4.99
CA ASN A 427 19.37 -28.23 -4.40
C ASN A 427 18.49 -27.03 -4.06
N VAL A 428 18.29 -26.80 -2.77
CA VAL A 428 17.33 -25.80 -2.27
C VAL A 428 18.04 -24.79 -1.39
N LYS A 429 17.70 -23.52 -1.60
CA LYS A 429 17.98 -22.42 -0.65
C LYS A 429 16.69 -21.96 -0.01
N ILE A 430 16.73 -21.79 1.29
CA ILE A 430 15.64 -21.14 2.05
C ILE A 430 16.09 -19.74 2.38
N MET A 431 15.22 -18.77 2.16
CA MET A 431 15.47 -17.38 2.53
C MET A 431 14.41 -16.90 3.51
N LEU A 432 14.84 -16.37 4.65
CA LEU A 432 13.98 -15.68 5.60
C LEU A 432 14.13 -14.18 5.45
N SER A 433 13.03 -13.45 5.35
CA SER A 433 13.03 -12.00 5.14
C SER A 433 11.97 -11.29 6.00
N ASN A 434 12.21 -10.01 6.25
CA ASN A 434 11.27 -9.12 6.92
C ASN A 434 10.44 -8.26 5.93
N CYS A 435 10.54 -8.53 4.64
CA CYS A 435 9.75 -7.90 3.58
C CYS A 435 9.64 -8.83 2.37
N TYR A 436 8.68 -8.57 1.49
CA TYR A 436 8.56 -9.31 0.23
C TYR A 436 9.77 -9.03 -0.67
N LEU A 437 10.40 -10.11 -1.12
CA LEU A 437 11.49 -10.07 -2.08
C LEU A 437 10.98 -10.65 -3.41
N ASP A 438 10.94 -9.83 -4.46
CA ASP A 438 10.60 -10.35 -5.77
C ASP A 438 11.73 -11.18 -6.37
N ARG A 439 11.43 -11.92 -7.46
CA ARG A 439 12.40 -12.72 -8.18
C ARG A 439 13.66 -11.93 -8.55
N SER A 440 13.52 -10.69 -8.99
CA SER A 440 14.66 -9.85 -9.39
C SER A 440 15.59 -9.53 -8.22
N THR A 441 15.08 -9.51 -7.02
CA THR A 441 15.82 -9.27 -5.78
C THR A 441 16.61 -10.52 -5.36
N PHE A 442 16.03 -11.71 -5.51
CA PHE A 442 16.70 -12.98 -5.24
C PHE A 442 17.93 -13.21 -6.13
N PHE A 443 17.87 -12.76 -7.38
CA PHE A 443 18.91 -13.05 -8.38
C PHE A 443 19.93 -11.93 -8.62
N GLN A 444 19.73 -10.73 -8.01
CA GLN A 444 20.63 -9.59 -8.26
C GLN A 444 21.23 -9.03 -6.97
N ASN A 445 22.41 -9.50 -6.61
CA ASN A 445 23.18 -9.05 -5.42
C ASN A 445 23.41 -7.54 -5.31
N SER A 446 23.37 -6.79 -6.43
CA SER A 446 23.62 -5.34 -6.43
C SER A 446 22.48 -4.50 -5.86
N ARG A 447 21.24 -5.03 -5.85
CA ARG A 447 20.04 -4.32 -5.34
C ARG A 447 19.87 -4.48 -3.83
N THR A 448 20.24 -5.65 -3.31
CA THR A 448 20.20 -5.95 -1.88
C THR A 448 21.27 -5.21 -1.09
N ALA A 449 22.42 -4.89 -1.71
CA ALA A 449 23.52 -4.20 -1.06
C ALA A 449 23.10 -2.80 -0.54
N ARG A 450 22.37 -2.02 -1.33
CA ARG A 450 21.94 -0.66 -0.93
C ARG A 450 20.90 -0.66 0.19
N TYR A 451 20.05 -1.66 0.26
CA TYR A 451 19.12 -1.81 1.39
C TYR A 451 19.88 -2.20 2.67
N ALA A 452 20.89 -3.06 2.54
CA ALA A 452 21.74 -3.48 3.64
C ALA A 452 22.48 -2.31 4.31
N ASP A 453 22.79 -1.25 3.58
CA ASP A 453 23.45 -0.05 4.11
C ASP A 453 22.56 0.72 5.13
N PHE A 454 21.24 0.53 5.07
CA PHE A 454 20.28 1.26 5.92
C PHE A 454 19.67 0.42 7.04
N VAL A 455 19.36 -0.84 6.78
CA VAL A 455 18.61 -1.72 7.73
C VAL A 455 19.24 -3.09 7.90
N GLY A 456 20.39 -3.35 7.29
CA GLY A 456 21.04 -4.65 7.26
C GLY A 456 20.62 -5.49 6.04
N ARG A 457 21.09 -6.72 5.98
CA ARG A 457 20.70 -7.64 4.89
C ARG A 457 19.19 -7.90 4.94
N PRO A 458 18.47 -7.83 3.81
CA PRO A 458 17.02 -7.99 3.79
C PRO A 458 16.58 -9.45 3.98
N TYR A 459 17.50 -10.40 3.89
CA TYR A 459 17.21 -11.82 4.05
C TYR A 459 18.41 -12.58 4.60
N ILE A 460 18.11 -13.75 5.13
CA ILE A 460 19.08 -14.74 5.61
C ILE A 460 18.89 -16.01 4.79
N GLU A 461 19.99 -16.61 4.32
CA GLU A 461 19.99 -17.87 3.56
C GLU A 461 20.28 -19.05 4.49
N LEU A 462 19.52 -20.14 4.27
CA LEU A 462 19.71 -21.45 4.91
C LEU A 462 19.75 -22.54 3.84
N HIS A 463 20.52 -23.59 4.10
CA HIS A 463 20.80 -24.65 3.14
C HIS A 463 20.41 -26.02 3.70
N PRO A 464 19.16 -26.49 3.48
CA PRO A 464 18.74 -27.80 3.96
C PRO A 464 19.46 -28.92 3.19
N THR A 465 19.83 -29.97 3.90
CA THR A 465 20.47 -31.16 3.33
C THR A 465 19.45 -32.30 3.16
N GLY A 466 18.88 -32.45 1.97
CA GLY A 466 17.89 -33.46 1.66
C GLY A 466 16.46 -33.06 1.94
N ALA A 467 15.50 -33.87 1.47
CA ALA A 467 14.07 -33.69 1.68
C ALA A 467 13.63 -34.28 3.03
N GLY A 468 12.41 -33.93 3.44
CA GLY A 468 11.78 -34.38 4.67
C GLY A 468 11.18 -33.22 5.45
N GLU A 469 11.22 -33.28 6.76
CA GLU A 469 10.82 -32.19 7.62
C GLU A 469 11.96 -31.19 7.81
N TRP A 470 11.72 -29.96 7.43
CA TRP A 470 12.59 -28.82 7.72
C TRP A 470 11.93 -27.97 8.78
N GLN A 471 12.56 -27.89 9.95
CA GLN A 471 12.11 -27.00 11.02
C GLN A 471 13.09 -25.85 11.17
N ILE A 472 12.59 -24.63 11.09
CA ILE A 472 13.37 -23.41 11.28
C ILE A 472 12.84 -22.75 12.54
N THR A 473 13.73 -22.42 13.46
CA THR A 473 13.42 -21.65 14.66
C THR A 473 14.31 -20.44 14.76
N TRP A 474 13.79 -19.34 15.27
CA TRP A 474 14.60 -18.14 15.54
C TRP A 474 14.20 -17.51 16.86
N ASP A 475 15.19 -16.96 17.49
CA ASP A 475 15.08 -16.11 18.67
C ASP A 475 15.85 -14.80 18.39
N LYS A 476 15.99 -13.91 19.38
CA LYS A 476 16.67 -12.62 19.20
C LYS A 476 18.15 -12.73 18.80
N THR A 477 18.75 -13.89 18.89
CA THR A 477 20.20 -14.09 18.75
C THR A 477 20.57 -15.05 17.65
N MET A 478 19.78 -16.11 17.45
CA MET A 478 20.13 -17.24 16.60
C MET A 478 18.97 -17.70 15.74
N ILE A 479 19.31 -18.20 14.55
CA ILE A 479 18.41 -18.95 13.67
C ILE A 479 18.95 -20.36 13.55
N ARG A 480 18.09 -21.37 13.67
CA ARG A 480 18.45 -22.79 13.61
C ARG A 480 17.59 -23.49 12.59
N LEU A 481 18.24 -24.24 11.72
CA LEU A 481 17.62 -25.15 10.76
C LEU A 481 17.83 -26.60 11.23
N TYR A 482 16.75 -27.32 11.39
CA TYR A 482 16.74 -28.76 11.64
C TYR A 482 16.19 -29.48 10.41
N VAL A 483 16.83 -30.57 10.04
CA VAL A 483 16.36 -31.48 8.97
C VAL A 483 16.10 -32.84 9.60
N ASN A 484 14.85 -33.31 9.53
CA ASN A 484 14.39 -34.56 10.18
C ASN A 484 14.79 -34.66 11.66
N GLY A 485 14.68 -33.54 12.37
CA GLY A 485 15.01 -33.44 13.81
C GLY A 485 16.50 -33.24 14.13
N ALA A 486 17.41 -33.35 13.16
CA ALA A 486 18.83 -33.10 13.36
C ALA A 486 19.19 -31.64 13.04
N LEU A 487 19.97 -31.00 13.91
CA LEU A 487 20.49 -29.64 13.66
C LEU A 487 21.40 -29.68 12.42
N CYS A 488 21.03 -28.94 11.39
CA CYS A 488 21.75 -28.86 10.12
C CYS A 488 22.59 -27.58 10.06
N GLU A 489 22.01 -26.45 10.48
CA GLU A 489 22.65 -25.14 10.40
C GLU A 489 22.23 -24.26 11.58
N GLU A 490 23.17 -23.47 12.10
CA GLU A 490 22.92 -22.45 13.11
C GLU A 490 23.68 -21.18 12.73
N ILE A 491 22.97 -20.05 12.64
CA ILE A 491 23.54 -18.77 12.24
C ILE A 491 23.04 -17.63 13.12
N PRO A 492 23.83 -16.56 13.31
CA PRO A 492 23.40 -15.38 14.06
C PRO A 492 22.21 -14.69 13.41
N GLN A 493 21.23 -14.27 14.21
CA GLN A 493 20.14 -13.42 13.74
C GLN A 493 20.62 -11.99 13.57
N THR A 494 20.59 -11.50 12.33
CA THR A 494 20.99 -10.12 11.97
C THR A 494 19.81 -9.25 11.55
N ILE A 495 18.62 -9.84 11.41
CA ILE A 495 17.37 -9.17 11.04
C ILE A 495 16.41 -9.22 12.23
N PRO A 496 15.71 -8.13 12.60
CA PRO A 496 14.91 -8.06 13.82
C PRO A 496 13.74 -9.05 13.92
N GLY A 497 13.36 -9.67 12.82
CA GLY A 497 12.26 -10.65 12.72
C GLY A 497 11.94 -10.95 11.27
N PHE A 498 10.99 -11.84 11.05
CA PHE A 498 10.62 -12.33 9.73
C PHE A 498 9.11 -12.41 9.53
N ASN A 499 8.67 -12.26 8.29
CA ASN A 499 7.30 -12.49 7.83
C ASN A 499 7.25 -13.19 6.46
N HIS A 500 8.39 -13.50 5.85
CA HIS A 500 8.48 -14.18 4.56
C HIS A 500 9.48 -15.33 4.59
N VAL A 501 9.14 -16.39 3.90
CA VAL A 501 10.03 -17.50 3.58
C VAL A 501 10.06 -17.70 2.07
N GLY A 502 11.25 -17.61 1.49
CA GLY A 502 11.50 -17.91 0.08
C GLY A 502 12.12 -19.29 -0.08
N LEU A 503 11.64 -20.06 -1.03
CA LEU A 503 12.25 -21.31 -1.48
C LEU A 503 12.78 -21.11 -2.90
N LEU A 504 14.05 -21.39 -3.09
CA LEU A 504 14.70 -21.38 -4.39
C LEU A 504 15.22 -22.79 -4.67
N VAL A 505 14.75 -23.40 -5.74
CA VAL A 505 15.15 -24.74 -6.18
C VAL A 505 16.01 -24.58 -7.43
N ASP A 506 17.34 -24.72 -7.26
CA ASP A 506 18.31 -24.52 -8.34
C ASP A 506 18.37 -25.75 -9.27
N ALA A 507 18.11 -26.95 -8.75
CA ALA A 507 18.11 -28.19 -9.52
C ALA A 507 17.27 -29.28 -8.82
N GLY A 508 16.74 -30.22 -9.62
CA GLY A 508 15.95 -31.35 -9.15
C GLY A 508 14.46 -31.00 -8.97
N GLU A 509 13.73 -31.95 -8.42
CA GLU A 509 12.30 -31.81 -8.15
C GLU A 509 12.05 -31.71 -6.65
N LEU A 510 11.20 -30.79 -6.24
CA LEU A 510 10.74 -30.62 -4.87
C LEU A 510 9.23 -30.52 -4.83
N HIS A 511 8.61 -31.17 -3.87
CA HIS A 511 7.20 -31.02 -3.53
C HIS A 511 7.08 -30.58 -2.08
N LEU A 512 6.67 -29.32 -1.86
CA LEU A 512 6.31 -28.78 -0.57
C LEU A 512 4.86 -29.20 -0.27
N THR A 513 4.68 -30.09 0.70
CA THR A 513 3.36 -30.70 1.01
C THR A 513 2.71 -30.16 2.26
N HIS A 514 3.47 -29.50 3.13
CA HIS A 514 2.96 -28.86 4.34
C HIS A 514 3.77 -27.64 4.69
N PHE A 515 3.11 -26.63 5.17
CA PHE A 515 3.67 -25.41 5.73
C PHE A 515 2.93 -25.03 7.01
N SER A 516 3.67 -24.77 8.07
CA SER A 516 3.11 -24.10 9.24
C SER A 516 4.09 -23.11 9.82
N SER A 517 3.57 -22.05 10.42
CA SER A 517 4.34 -21.05 11.13
C SER A 517 3.71 -20.75 12.49
N LYS A 518 4.55 -20.38 13.44
CA LYS A 518 4.14 -19.89 14.75
C LYS A 518 4.95 -18.65 15.10
N ALA A 519 4.25 -17.54 15.30
CA ALA A 519 4.80 -16.27 15.74
C ALA A 519 4.69 -16.19 17.28
N GLU A 520 5.82 -16.08 17.98
CA GLU A 520 5.82 -15.97 19.45
C GLU A 520 5.81 -14.52 19.92
N LYS A 521 6.39 -13.62 19.13
CA LYS A 521 6.36 -12.16 19.34
C LYS A 521 6.00 -11.45 18.04
N PRO A 522 4.70 -11.40 17.69
CA PRO A 522 4.23 -10.94 16.38
C PRO A 522 4.18 -9.41 16.29
N ALA A 523 5.30 -8.73 16.51
CA ALA A 523 5.35 -7.27 16.57
C ALA A 523 6.58 -6.71 15.83
N LEU A 524 6.33 -5.94 14.77
CA LEU A 524 7.34 -5.13 14.09
C LEU A 524 7.49 -3.77 14.80
N GLN A 525 8.63 -3.51 15.39
CA GLN A 525 8.97 -2.21 15.98
C GLN A 525 9.21 -1.20 14.85
N THR A 526 8.37 -0.18 14.74
CA THR A 526 8.42 0.78 13.63
C THR A 526 9.54 1.80 13.74
N GLY A 527 10.05 2.04 14.95
CA GLY A 527 10.97 3.13 15.26
C GLY A 527 10.29 4.49 15.44
N ILE A 528 8.96 4.55 15.34
CA ILE A 528 8.19 5.77 15.61
C ILE A 528 8.19 6.05 17.12
N SER A 529 8.47 7.29 17.48
CA SER A 529 8.45 7.76 18.87
C SER A 529 7.91 9.18 18.96
N TYR A 530 7.06 9.44 19.95
CA TYR A 530 6.45 10.74 20.22
C TYR A 530 6.01 10.88 21.67
#